data_0af3149ae481b306b7765531e22be3b8
#
_entry.id   0af3149ae481b306b7765531e22be3b8
#
_cell.length_a   1.000
_cell.length_b   1.000
_cell.length_c   1.000
_cell.angle_alpha   90.00
_cell.angle_beta   90.00
_cell.angle_gamma   90.00
#
_symmetry.space_group_name_H-M   'P 1'
#
loop_
_entity.id
_entity.type
_entity.pdbx_description
1 polymer ?
#
loop_
_entity_poly.entity_id
_entity_poly.type
_entity_poly.pdbx_seq_one_letter_code
_entity_poly.pdbx_strand_id
1 'polypeptide(L)'
;SIQYFKKEVNNQYIKNILNLVDNKFQGIEVVDSPNSGLRPNYWHAINTCSTPYMLFIEHDWDILHPIDTPKVLEVMEKYDFVNLVKLPKRANMIEMDIPSRIQDYIVKEEPRIKELDLTKTSSFATNPHIIKISKFLNEWKYHLTYPGSDHNSIELPLFHKYRDEINMFGFEEVHNKWGCYNYGPPSGLKYLEHLDASKSGKL
;
A
#
# COMPACT_ATOMS: atom_id res chain seq x y z
N SER A 1 -12.35 4.72 -11.37
CA SER A 1 -12.06 3.61 -12.31
C SER A 1 -11.13 2.59 -11.66
N ILE A 2 -11.35 1.33 -11.95
CA ILE A 2 -10.46 0.24 -11.53
C ILE A 2 -9.60 -0.10 -12.74
N GLN A 3 -8.27 -0.02 -12.59
CA GLN A 3 -7.32 -0.40 -13.64
C GLN A 3 -6.71 -1.75 -13.28
N TYR A 4 -6.69 -2.66 -14.24
CA TYR A 4 -6.11 -3.99 -14.11
C TYR A 4 -4.91 -4.14 -15.03
N PHE A 5 -3.74 -4.50 -14.48
CA PHE A 5 -2.50 -4.69 -15.21
C PHE A 5 -2.17 -6.18 -15.34
N LYS A 6 -1.90 -6.63 -16.55
CA LYS A 6 -1.71 -8.04 -16.90
C LYS A 6 -0.24 -8.40 -17.07
N LYS A 7 0.14 -9.54 -16.52
CA LYS A 7 1.24 -10.38 -17.00
C LYS A 7 0.69 -11.36 -18.05
N GLU A 8 1.45 -11.71 -19.11
CA GLU A 8 1.04 -12.70 -20.14
C GLU A 8 0.28 -13.88 -19.53
N VAL A 9 -1.02 -13.77 -19.49
CA VAL A 9 -1.90 -14.78 -18.94
C VAL A 9 -2.86 -15.15 -20.05
N ASN A 10 -3.06 -16.45 -20.16
CA ASN A 10 -4.00 -17.14 -20.98
C ASN A 10 -5.19 -16.24 -21.39
N ASN A 11 -5.41 -16.07 -22.68
CA ASN A 11 -6.50 -15.29 -23.27
C ASN A 11 -7.88 -15.58 -22.64
N GLN A 12 -8.06 -16.77 -22.05
CA GLN A 12 -9.29 -17.15 -21.35
C GLN A 12 -9.47 -16.42 -20.03
N TYR A 13 -8.40 -16.22 -19.25
CA TYR A 13 -8.47 -15.48 -17.99
C TYR A 13 -8.92 -14.04 -18.21
N ILE A 14 -8.39 -13.37 -19.23
CA ILE A 14 -8.80 -12.01 -19.58
C ILE A 14 -10.23 -11.95 -20.06
N LYS A 15 -10.63 -12.89 -20.92
CA LYS A 15 -12.04 -12.99 -21.34
C LYS A 15 -12.97 -13.14 -20.14
N ASN A 16 -12.57 -13.93 -19.15
CA ASN A 16 -13.35 -14.08 -17.92
C ASN A 16 -13.42 -12.79 -17.12
N ILE A 17 -12.30 -12.05 -16.99
CA ILE A 17 -12.29 -10.73 -16.33
C ILE A 17 -13.17 -9.74 -17.10
N LEU A 18 -13.00 -9.62 -18.41
CA LEU A 18 -13.81 -8.73 -19.24
C LEU A 18 -15.31 -9.04 -19.10
N ASN A 19 -15.68 -10.33 -19.16
CA ASN A 19 -17.05 -10.75 -18.94
C ASN A 19 -17.59 -10.40 -17.52
N LEU A 20 -16.74 -10.48 -16.50
CA LEU A 20 -17.11 -10.07 -15.15
C LEU A 20 -17.31 -8.57 -15.05
N VAL A 21 -16.42 -7.81 -15.68
CA VAL A 21 -16.48 -6.34 -15.72
C VAL A 21 -17.76 -5.90 -16.43
N ASP A 22 -17.99 -6.41 -17.64
CA ASP A 22 -19.15 -6.03 -18.47
C ASP A 22 -20.49 -6.38 -17.82
N ASN A 23 -20.54 -7.48 -17.06
CA ASN A 23 -21.81 -7.98 -16.49
C ASN A 23 -22.07 -7.55 -15.05
N LYS A 24 -21.05 -7.17 -14.27
CA LYS A 24 -21.21 -6.94 -12.82
C LYS A 24 -20.70 -5.60 -12.31
N PHE A 25 -19.83 -4.93 -13.04
CA PHE A 25 -19.15 -3.75 -12.53
C PHE A 25 -19.17 -2.62 -13.54
N GLN A 26 -19.82 -1.52 -13.23
CA GLN A 26 -19.76 -0.31 -14.04
C GLN A 26 -18.49 0.50 -13.71
N GLY A 27 -17.88 1.09 -14.72
CA GLY A 27 -16.74 2.01 -14.55
C GLY A 27 -15.38 1.34 -14.32
N ILE A 28 -15.26 0.05 -14.67
CA ILE A 28 -13.96 -0.64 -14.70
C ILE A 28 -13.32 -0.44 -16.08
N GLU A 29 -12.09 0.03 -16.07
CA GLU A 29 -11.23 0.10 -17.24
C GLU A 29 -10.18 -1.01 -17.16
N VAL A 30 -10.10 -1.84 -18.19
CA VAL A 30 -9.05 -2.86 -18.31
C VAL A 30 -7.95 -2.33 -19.21
N VAL A 31 -6.77 -2.13 -18.63
CA VAL A 31 -5.59 -1.66 -19.35
C VAL A 31 -4.66 -2.84 -19.62
N ASP A 32 -4.47 -3.15 -20.90
CA ASP A 32 -3.44 -4.12 -21.33
C ASP A 32 -2.08 -3.39 -21.33
N SER A 33 -1.22 -3.78 -20.42
CA SER A 33 0.13 -3.23 -20.31
C SER A 33 1.15 -4.31 -20.65
N PRO A 34 2.17 -4.01 -21.46
CA PRO A 34 3.28 -4.92 -21.63
C PRO A 34 3.84 -5.29 -20.26
N ASN A 35 4.18 -6.56 -20.07
CA ASN A 35 4.69 -7.05 -18.78
C ASN A 35 6.02 -6.38 -18.41
N SER A 36 5.93 -5.25 -17.76
CA SER A 36 7.06 -4.42 -17.37
C SER A 36 7.41 -4.51 -15.89
N GLY A 37 6.67 -5.35 -15.12
CA GLY A 37 6.84 -5.52 -13.68
C GLY A 37 6.01 -4.57 -12.83
N LEU A 38 6.14 -4.69 -11.51
CA LEU A 38 5.32 -3.96 -10.54
C LEU A 38 5.50 -2.44 -10.65
N ARG A 39 6.74 -1.97 -10.71
CA ARG A 39 7.05 -0.53 -10.70
C ARG A 39 6.47 0.23 -11.89
N PRO A 40 6.67 -0.18 -13.15
CA PRO A 40 6.05 0.49 -14.29
C PRO A 40 4.53 0.48 -14.24
N ASN A 41 3.91 -0.63 -13.82
CA ASN A 41 2.47 -0.74 -13.71
C ASN A 41 1.90 0.19 -12.63
N TYR A 42 2.53 0.23 -11.47
CA TYR A 42 2.16 1.15 -10.39
C TYR A 42 2.31 2.62 -10.83
N TRP A 43 3.44 2.93 -11.51
CA TRP A 43 3.70 4.25 -12.07
C TRP A 43 2.64 4.66 -13.09
N HIS A 44 2.26 3.74 -13.98
CA HIS A 44 1.20 4.00 -14.94
C HIS A 44 -0.13 4.26 -14.23
N ALA A 45 -0.53 3.41 -13.28
CA ALA A 45 -1.76 3.58 -12.52
C ALA A 45 -1.84 4.95 -11.82
N ILE A 46 -0.78 5.36 -11.15
CA ILE A 46 -0.73 6.65 -10.45
C ILE A 46 -0.83 7.85 -11.42
N ASN A 47 -0.17 7.77 -12.59
CA ASN A 47 -0.19 8.89 -13.54
C ASN A 47 -1.50 8.99 -14.33
N THR A 48 -2.23 7.90 -14.46
CA THR A 48 -3.52 7.87 -15.19
C THR A 48 -4.73 8.02 -14.26
N CYS A 49 -4.54 7.89 -12.96
CA CYS A 49 -5.61 8.04 -11.99
C CYS A 49 -6.11 9.49 -11.95
N SER A 50 -7.41 9.67 -12.18
CA SER A 50 -8.08 10.97 -12.21
C SER A 50 -8.61 11.43 -10.84
N THR A 51 -8.50 10.58 -9.80
CA THR A 51 -8.95 10.89 -8.44
C THR A 51 -7.77 11.28 -7.54
N PRO A 52 -7.98 12.02 -6.44
CA PRO A 52 -6.90 12.42 -5.56
C PRO A 52 -6.27 11.25 -4.76
N TYR A 53 -6.97 10.12 -4.71
CA TYR A 53 -6.54 8.92 -3.99
C TYR A 53 -6.61 7.70 -4.89
N MET A 54 -5.72 6.73 -4.65
CA MET A 54 -5.71 5.44 -5.32
C MET A 54 -5.74 4.33 -4.28
N LEU A 55 -6.65 3.36 -4.45
CA LEU A 55 -6.58 2.07 -3.76
C LEU A 55 -5.79 1.12 -4.66
N PHE A 56 -4.65 0.66 -4.18
CA PHE A 56 -3.81 -0.32 -4.83
C PHE A 56 -4.04 -1.71 -4.23
N ILE A 57 -4.32 -2.69 -5.08
CA ILE A 57 -4.49 -4.09 -4.69
C ILE A 57 -3.85 -4.97 -5.75
N GLU A 58 -2.99 -5.91 -5.36
CA GLU A 58 -2.51 -6.97 -6.23
C GLU A 58 -3.48 -8.17 -6.19
N HIS A 59 -3.45 -8.99 -7.23
CA HIS A 59 -4.42 -10.08 -7.44
C HIS A 59 -4.26 -11.28 -6.47
N ASP A 60 -3.15 -11.34 -5.75
CA ASP A 60 -2.78 -12.42 -4.83
C ASP A 60 -3.07 -12.09 -3.36
N TRP A 61 -3.86 -11.04 -3.12
CA TRP A 61 -4.33 -10.68 -1.80
C TRP A 61 -5.82 -10.96 -1.62
N ASP A 62 -6.15 -11.62 -0.51
CA ASP A 62 -7.52 -11.76 -0.02
C ASP A 62 -7.80 -10.75 1.09
N ILE A 63 -8.95 -10.08 1.00
CA ILE A 63 -9.41 -9.12 2.02
C ILE A 63 -10.34 -9.85 2.99
N LEU A 64 -9.85 -10.08 4.20
CA LEU A 64 -10.52 -10.91 5.20
C LEU A 64 -11.67 -10.22 5.93
N HIS A 65 -11.63 -8.89 6.02
CA HIS A 65 -12.61 -8.10 6.76
C HIS A 65 -13.01 -6.85 5.99
N PRO A 66 -14.25 -6.37 6.16
CA PRO A 66 -14.69 -5.10 5.57
C PRO A 66 -13.78 -3.93 5.99
N ILE A 67 -13.56 -3.02 5.04
CA ILE A 67 -12.78 -1.80 5.23
C ILE A 67 -13.71 -0.63 5.00
N ASP A 68 -13.75 0.29 5.96
CA ASP A 68 -14.51 1.54 5.81
C ASP A 68 -13.71 2.53 4.94
N THR A 69 -13.64 2.22 3.64
CA THR A 69 -12.93 3.05 2.66
C THR A 69 -13.43 4.51 2.64
N PRO A 70 -14.75 4.79 2.68
CA PRO A 70 -15.23 6.18 2.79
C PRO A 70 -14.65 6.91 4.00
N LYS A 71 -14.58 6.24 5.16
CA LYS A 71 -14.02 6.85 6.37
C LYS A 71 -12.52 7.07 6.29
N VAL A 72 -11.79 6.14 5.63
CA VAL A 72 -10.35 6.33 5.36
C VAL A 72 -10.14 7.58 4.50
N LEU A 73 -10.92 7.75 3.44
CA LEU A 73 -10.81 8.92 2.55
C LEU A 73 -11.14 10.22 3.27
N GLU A 74 -12.22 10.24 4.09
CA GLU A 74 -12.58 11.40 4.93
C GLU A 74 -11.42 11.81 5.86
N VAL A 75 -10.78 10.82 6.50
CA VAL A 75 -9.62 11.05 7.38
C VAL A 75 -8.42 11.57 6.60
N MET A 76 -8.11 10.99 5.44
CA MET A 76 -7.01 11.43 4.58
C MET A 76 -7.24 12.84 3.99
N GLU A 77 -8.48 13.24 3.78
CA GLU A 77 -8.84 14.59 3.35
C GLU A 77 -8.71 15.59 4.49
N LYS A 78 -9.21 15.23 5.67
CA LYS A 78 -9.21 16.09 6.86
C LYS A 78 -7.80 16.32 7.43
N TYR A 79 -6.95 15.30 7.38
CA TYR A 79 -5.60 15.31 7.96
C TYR A 79 -4.52 15.25 6.87
N ASP A 80 -3.94 16.39 6.54
CA ASP A 80 -2.93 16.50 5.47
C ASP A 80 -1.71 15.61 5.69
N PHE A 81 -1.41 15.28 6.94
CA PHE A 81 -0.30 14.40 7.28
C PHE A 81 -0.60 12.91 7.09
N VAL A 82 -1.82 12.49 6.78
CA VAL A 82 -2.15 11.09 6.44
C VAL A 82 -2.00 10.89 4.93
N ASN A 83 -0.93 10.26 4.50
CA ASN A 83 -0.59 10.13 3.09
C ASN A 83 -0.73 8.71 2.53
N LEU A 84 -0.62 7.70 3.40
CA LEU A 84 -0.73 6.29 3.05
C LEU A 84 -1.40 5.52 4.18
N VAL A 85 -2.43 4.74 3.86
CA VAL A 85 -3.07 3.81 4.78
C VAL A 85 -2.95 2.41 4.21
N LYS A 86 -2.10 1.57 4.82
CA LYS A 86 -1.90 0.17 4.45
C LYS A 86 -2.91 -0.72 5.13
N LEU A 87 -3.33 -1.75 4.44
CA LEU A 87 -4.09 -2.84 5.05
C LEU A 87 -3.10 -3.85 5.66
N PRO A 88 -3.20 -4.16 6.95
CA PRO A 88 -2.21 -5.00 7.61
C PRO A 88 -2.40 -6.49 7.28
N LYS A 89 -1.31 -7.14 6.89
CA LYS A 89 -1.22 -8.61 6.71
C LYS A 89 -0.93 -9.36 8.01
N ARG A 90 -0.75 -8.65 9.09
CA ARG A 90 -0.54 -9.16 10.46
C ARG A 90 -1.27 -8.24 11.42
N ALA A 91 -1.53 -8.71 12.63
CA ALA A 91 -1.95 -7.82 13.69
C ALA A 91 -0.93 -6.68 13.87
N ASN A 92 -1.40 -5.48 14.08
CA ASN A 92 -0.54 -4.34 14.36
C ASN A 92 0.18 -4.57 15.71
N MET A 93 1.50 -4.71 15.69
CA MET A 93 2.30 -4.98 16.89
C MET A 93 2.73 -3.67 17.54
N ILE A 94 2.64 -3.62 18.88
CA ILE A 94 3.01 -2.43 19.68
C ILE A 94 4.48 -2.47 20.10
N GLU A 95 5.06 -3.64 20.26
CA GLU A 95 6.43 -3.81 20.75
C GLU A 95 7.32 -4.50 19.74
N MET A 96 8.55 -4.02 19.71
CA MET A 96 9.58 -4.58 18.89
C MET A 96 10.74 -5.06 19.74
N ASP A 97 10.74 -6.35 19.94
CA ASP A 97 11.90 -7.11 20.39
C ASP A 97 12.49 -7.95 19.24
N ILE A 98 12.59 -7.37 18.05
CA ILE A 98 13.15 -8.12 16.95
C ILE A 98 14.33 -7.36 16.36
N PRO A 99 15.55 -7.83 16.67
CA PRO A 99 16.75 -7.20 16.14
C PRO A 99 16.78 -7.29 14.61
N SER A 100 17.03 -6.20 13.96
CA SER A 100 17.56 -6.07 12.60
C SER A 100 16.74 -6.49 11.38
N ARG A 101 15.53 -7.03 11.48
CA ARG A 101 14.76 -7.49 10.30
C ARG A 101 13.34 -6.97 10.16
N ILE A 102 12.90 -6.10 11.03
CA ILE A 102 11.49 -5.72 11.00
C ILE A 102 11.27 -4.32 10.58
N GLN A 103 10.52 -4.38 9.77
CA GLN A 103 10.03 -3.52 8.79
C GLN A 103 8.80 -2.71 9.22
N ASP A 104 8.20 -2.97 10.34
CA ASP A 104 6.99 -2.32 10.80
C ASP A 104 7.17 -1.86 12.25
N TYR A 105 7.89 -0.76 12.43
CA TYR A 105 7.92 -0.08 13.73
C TYR A 105 6.55 0.53 13.97
N ILE A 106 5.87 0.04 14.98
CA ILE A 106 4.63 0.61 15.45
C ILE A 106 4.95 1.33 16.74
N VAL A 107 4.81 2.64 16.70
CA VAL A 107 5.06 3.46 17.87
C VAL A 107 3.81 3.53 18.71
N LYS A 108 3.97 3.28 20.01
CA LYS A 108 2.93 3.36 21.03
C LYS A 108 2.62 4.83 21.29
N GLU A 109 1.78 5.43 20.47
CA GLU A 109 1.22 6.73 20.77
C GLU A 109 -0.28 6.72 20.57
N GLU A 110 -0.97 7.55 21.36
CA GLU A 110 -2.39 7.80 21.19
C GLU A 110 -2.67 8.23 19.74
N PRO A 111 -3.65 7.63 19.09
CA PRO A 111 -4.00 8.01 17.74
C PRO A 111 -4.39 9.50 17.75
N ARG A 112 -3.68 10.33 17.00
CA ARG A 112 -4.07 11.72 16.74
C ARG A 112 -5.39 11.83 15.97
N ILE A 113 -5.88 10.70 15.49
CA ILE A 113 -7.05 10.56 14.65
C ILE A 113 -8.10 9.85 15.48
N LYS A 114 -9.15 10.58 15.86
CA LYS A 114 -10.22 10.07 16.71
C LYS A 114 -11.33 9.36 15.94
N GLU A 115 -11.42 9.64 14.66
CA GLU A 115 -12.51 9.19 13.79
C GLU A 115 -12.30 7.79 13.23
N LEU A 116 -11.05 7.33 13.21
CA LEU A 116 -10.65 6.04 12.66
C LEU A 116 -9.40 5.56 13.36
N ASP A 117 -9.40 4.29 13.75
CA ASP A 117 -8.21 3.67 14.31
C ASP A 117 -7.15 3.48 13.22
N LEU A 118 -6.10 4.26 13.32
CA LEU A 118 -4.92 4.15 12.46
C LEU A 118 -3.66 4.05 13.33
N THR A 119 -2.83 3.06 13.04
CA THR A 119 -1.56 2.85 13.74
C THR A 119 -0.41 3.41 12.90
N LYS A 120 0.41 4.30 13.47
CA LYS A 120 1.61 4.81 12.81
C LYS A 120 2.57 3.67 12.44
N THR A 121 3.16 3.72 11.25
CA THR A 121 4.17 2.75 10.82
C THR A 121 5.39 3.44 10.24
N SER A 122 6.55 2.84 10.48
CA SER A 122 7.85 3.29 9.93
C SER A 122 8.17 2.67 8.58
N SER A 123 7.21 1.97 7.95
CA SER A 123 7.48 1.26 6.71
C SER A 123 6.57 1.70 5.59
N PHE A 124 7.17 1.87 4.41
CA PHE A 124 6.48 1.84 3.15
C PHE A 124 6.42 0.37 2.67
N ALA A 125 5.26 -0.10 2.23
CA ALA A 125 5.09 -1.43 1.65
C ALA A 125 4.03 -1.41 0.56
N THR A 126 4.14 -2.30 -0.42
CA THR A 126 3.19 -2.46 -1.51
C THR A 126 2.01 -3.37 -1.19
N ASN A 127 1.86 -3.81 0.07
CA ASN A 127 0.60 -4.44 0.50
C ASN A 127 -0.59 -3.56 0.06
N PRO A 128 -1.78 -4.11 -0.16
CA PRO A 128 -2.96 -3.30 -0.46
C PRO A 128 -3.05 -2.06 0.41
N HIS A 129 -3.17 -0.90 -0.22
CA HIS A 129 -3.12 0.39 0.47
C HIS A 129 -3.90 1.49 -0.26
N ILE A 130 -4.31 2.49 0.49
CA ILE A 130 -4.85 3.74 -0.05
C ILE A 130 -3.76 4.81 0.06
N ILE A 131 -3.47 5.48 -1.05
CA ILE A 131 -2.42 6.48 -1.16
C ILE A 131 -2.93 7.81 -1.69
N LYS A 132 -2.42 8.91 -1.13
CA LYS A 132 -2.61 10.27 -1.67
C LYS A 132 -1.70 10.46 -2.89
N ILE A 133 -2.29 10.59 -4.08
CA ILE A 133 -1.55 10.64 -5.36
C ILE A 133 -0.62 11.84 -5.42
N SER A 134 -1.07 13.01 -4.95
CA SER A 134 -0.25 14.21 -4.93
C SER A 134 1.04 14.04 -4.12
N LYS A 135 0.98 13.32 -3.01
CA LYS A 135 2.16 13.03 -2.17
C LYS A 135 3.18 12.17 -2.93
N PHE A 136 2.70 11.14 -3.61
CA PHE A 136 3.60 10.30 -4.42
C PHE A 136 4.22 11.10 -5.57
N LEU A 137 3.41 11.82 -6.35
CA LEU A 137 3.89 12.55 -7.53
C LEU A 137 4.79 13.74 -7.19
N ASN A 138 4.61 14.39 -6.06
CA ASN A 138 5.37 15.58 -5.70
C ASN A 138 6.63 15.28 -4.89
N GLU A 139 6.66 14.16 -4.16
CA GLU A 139 7.76 13.86 -3.25
C GLU A 139 8.33 12.44 -3.46
N TRP A 140 7.54 11.40 -3.25
CA TRP A 140 8.06 10.03 -3.14
C TRP A 140 8.64 9.47 -4.43
N LYS A 141 8.14 9.87 -5.58
CA LYS A 141 8.69 9.43 -6.88
C LYS A 141 10.20 9.69 -7.03
N TYR A 142 10.68 10.76 -6.42
CA TYR A 142 12.09 11.12 -6.50
C TYR A 142 13.00 10.19 -5.69
N HIS A 143 12.43 9.40 -4.81
CA HIS A 143 13.16 8.42 -4.01
C HIS A 143 13.22 7.03 -4.67
N LEU A 144 12.56 6.81 -5.80
CA LEU A 144 12.56 5.52 -6.49
C LEU A 144 13.94 5.10 -7.02
N THR A 145 14.87 6.02 -7.14
CA THR A 145 16.27 5.76 -7.53
C THR A 145 17.20 5.64 -6.33
N TYR A 146 16.66 5.48 -5.11
CA TYR A 146 17.46 5.40 -3.90
C TYR A 146 18.49 4.25 -3.99
N PRO A 147 19.76 4.47 -3.60
CA PRO A 147 20.83 3.48 -3.73
C PRO A 147 20.52 2.14 -3.03
N GLY A 148 20.93 1.04 -3.63
CA GLY A 148 20.74 -0.30 -3.09
C GLY A 148 19.35 -0.91 -3.33
N SER A 149 18.49 -0.24 -4.09
CA SER A 149 17.16 -0.75 -4.43
C SER A 149 17.14 -1.49 -5.77
N ASP A 150 16.31 -2.53 -5.85
CA ASP A 150 15.95 -3.17 -7.11
C ASP A 150 15.19 -2.17 -8.00
N HIS A 151 15.63 -2.02 -9.25
CA HIS A 151 15.00 -1.12 -10.21
C HIS A 151 13.55 -1.47 -10.55
N ASN A 152 13.11 -2.69 -10.27
CA ASN A 152 11.74 -3.15 -10.47
C ASN A 152 10.84 -2.98 -9.23
N SER A 153 11.41 -2.66 -8.07
CA SER A 153 10.68 -2.47 -6.84
C SER A 153 10.31 -1.01 -6.63
N ILE A 154 9.09 -0.77 -6.14
CA ILE A 154 8.66 0.51 -5.55
C ILE A 154 8.91 0.49 -4.05
N GLU A 155 8.67 -0.66 -3.44
CA GLU A 155 8.72 -0.83 -1.99
C GLU A 155 10.13 -0.56 -1.43
N LEU A 156 11.13 -1.26 -1.96
CA LEU A 156 12.48 -1.21 -1.40
C LEU A 156 13.10 0.21 -1.37
N PRO A 157 13.09 1.00 -2.46
CA PRO A 157 13.67 2.34 -2.41
C PRO A 157 12.95 3.25 -1.42
N LEU A 158 11.62 3.22 -1.38
CA LEU A 158 10.85 4.04 -0.46
C LEU A 158 11.01 3.57 0.99
N PHE A 159 11.02 2.27 1.22
CA PHE A 159 11.28 1.69 2.52
C PHE A 159 12.66 2.10 3.07
N HIS A 160 13.73 1.93 2.27
CA HIS A 160 15.09 2.29 2.70
C HIS A 160 15.21 3.79 2.97
N LYS A 161 14.68 4.62 2.08
CA LYS A 161 14.70 6.07 2.26
C LYS A 161 13.99 6.50 3.54
N TYR A 162 12.79 5.96 3.78
CA TYR A 162 12.02 6.26 4.98
C TYR A 162 12.77 5.86 6.25
N ARG A 163 13.30 4.65 6.28
CA ARG A 163 14.09 4.15 7.41
C ARG A 163 15.34 4.96 7.68
N ASP A 164 16.07 5.33 6.63
CA ASP A 164 17.30 6.11 6.77
C ASP A 164 17.02 7.53 7.26
N GLU A 165 15.93 8.14 6.82
CA GLU A 165 15.46 9.42 7.39
C GLU A 165 15.10 9.26 8.89
N ILE A 166 14.39 8.20 9.28
CA ILE A 166 14.10 7.92 10.69
C ILE A 166 15.37 7.80 11.53
N ASN A 167 16.38 7.10 11.02
CA ASN A 167 17.66 6.95 11.71
C ASN A 167 18.41 8.29 11.87
N MET A 168 18.23 9.22 10.94
CA MET A 168 18.89 10.54 10.98
C MET A 168 18.15 11.58 11.80
N PHE A 169 16.82 11.60 11.73
CA PHE A 169 16.01 12.71 12.24
C PHE A 169 15.01 12.28 13.34
N GLY A 170 14.90 10.98 13.59
CA GLY A 170 13.93 10.43 14.54
C GLY A 170 12.56 10.15 13.93
N PHE A 171 11.84 9.22 14.57
CA PHE A 171 10.59 8.69 14.03
C PHE A 171 9.49 9.76 13.91
N GLU A 172 9.26 10.55 14.95
CA GLU A 172 8.14 11.49 14.97
C GLU A 172 8.26 12.59 13.91
N GLU A 173 9.45 13.16 13.73
CA GLU A 173 9.69 14.17 12.71
C GLU A 173 9.45 13.61 11.31
N VAL A 174 10.04 12.46 11.04
CA VAL A 174 9.98 11.83 9.72
C VAL A 174 8.59 11.27 9.44
N HIS A 175 7.93 10.68 10.44
CA HIS A 175 6.57 10.20 10.27
C HIS A 175 5.58 11.33 9.94
N ASN A 176 5.71 12.49 10.57
CA ASN A 176 4.88 13.66 10.24
C ASN A 176 5.02 14.08 8.76
N LYS A 177 6.18 13.89 8.17
CA LYS A 177 6.44 14.13 6.75
C LYS A 177 5.90 13.01 5.85
N TRP A 178 6.17 11.74 6.21
CA TRP A 178 5.78 10.59 5.39
C TRP A 178 4.30 10.24 5.54
N GLY A 179 3.77 10.24 6.73
CA GLY A 179 2.34 10.00 7.01
C GLY A 179 1.87 8.61 6.62
N CYS A 180 2.66 7.56 6.95
CA CYS A 180 2.33 6.18 6.69
C CYS A 180 1.64 5.55 7.90
N TYR A 181 0.47 4.95 7.66
CA TYR A 181 -0.34 4.30 8.69
C TYR A 181 -0.72 2.89 8.28
N ASN A 182 -0.93 2.03 9.27
CA ASN A 182 -1.67 0.78 9.11
C ASN A 182 -3.12 1.00 9.53
N TYR A 183 -4.07 0.43 8.79
CA TYR A 183 -5.47 0.41 9.15
C TYR A 183 -5.70 -0.43 10.41
N GLY A 184 -6.52 0.06 11.32
CA GLY A 184 -6.85 -0.59 12.59
C GLY A 184 -5.96 -0.20 13.77
N PRO A 185 -6.42 -0.50 14.99
CA PRO A 185 -5.72 -0.18 16.22
C PRO A 185 -4.48 -1.05 16.40
N PRO A 186 -3.59 -0.68 17.35
CA PRO A 186 -2.56 -1.58 17.84
C PRO A 186 -3.17 -2.91 18.30
N SER A 187 -2.51 -4.02 18.00
CA SER A 187 -3.01 -5.38 18.24
C SER A 187 -4.35 -5.72 17.57
N GLY A 188 -4.74 -4.92 16.58
CA GLY A 188 -5.97 -5.12 15.82
C GLY A 188 -5.93 -6.34 14.89
N LEU A 189 -6.99 -6.48 14.10
CA LEU A 189 -7.16 -7.62 13.22
C LEU A 189 -6.14 -7.63 12.06
N LYS A 190 -5.83 -8.82 11.58
CA LYS A 190 -5.24 -9.04 10.26
C LYS A 190 -6.33 -8.79 9.21
N TYR A 191 -6.09 -7.90 8.27
CA TYR A 191 -7.05 -7.58 7.20
C TYR A 191 -6.76 -8.26 5.88
N LEU A 192 -5.55 -8.76 5.68
CA LEU A 192 -5.12 -9.36 4.42
C LEU A 192 -4.54 -10.76 4.61
N GLU A 193 -4.75 -11.60 3.61
CA GLU A 193 -4.04 -12.86 3.43
C GLU A 193 -3.41 -12.93 2.05
N HIS A 194 -2.13 -13.32 2.00
CA HIS A 194 -1.43 -13.52 0.74
C HIS A 194 -1.67 -14.94 0.24
N LEU A 195 -2.35 -15.09 -0.87
CA LEU A 195 -2.83 -16.38 -1.36
C LEU A 195 -1.71 -17.36 -1.74
N ASP A 196 -0.57 -16.84 -2.21
CA ASP A 196 0.58 -17.67 -2.59
C ASP A 196 1.47 -18.10 -1.41
N ALA A 197 1.42 -17.37 -0.30
CA ALA A 197 2.21 -17.69 0.89
C ALA A 197 1.78 -19.02 1.53
N SER A 198 0.54 -19.47 1.30
CA SER A 198 0.04 -20.75 1.81
C SER A 198 0.63 -21.98 1.07
N LYS A 199 1.17 -21.77 -0.14
CA LYS A 199 1.76 -22.85 -0.96
C LYS A 199 3.27 -23.02 -0.73
N SER A 200 3.97 -22.00 -0.25
CA SER A 200 5.42 -22.03 -0.03
C SER A 200 5.85 -22.67 1.31
N GLY A 201 4.92 -22.98 2.19
CA GLY A 201 5.16 -23.60 3.50
C GLY A 201 5.06 -25.12 3.53
N LYS A 202 4.93 -25.77 2.37
CA LYS A 202 4.91 -27.23 2.25
C LYS A 202 5.86 -27.68 1.13
N LEU A 203 7.13 -27.55 1.37
CA LEU A 203 8.20 -28.34 0.74
C LEU A 203 9.20 -28.74 1.81
#